data_b021992292b2264cc2edf6153f34e3ea
#
_entry.id   b021992292b2264cc2edf6153f34e3ea
#
_cell.length_a   1.000
_cell.length_b   1.000
_cell.length_c   1.000
_cell.angle_alpha   90.00
_cell.angle_beta   90.00
_cell.angle_gamma   90.00
#
_symmetry.space_group_name_H-M   'P 1'
#
loop_
_entity.id
_entity.type
_entity.pdbx_description
1 polymer ?
#
loop_
_entity_poly.entity_id
_entity_poly.type
_entity_poly.pdbx_seq_one_letter_code
_entity_poly.pdbx_strand_id
1 'polypeptide(L)'
;MYMLRTFSILILSLLSFCNPAHADHGSHDIQSMVQWIVDNSRFEYHGDPYPNVITEDTLTVCSEIFPDREPHADCNIAGYYDHEQNLIVIADQVTEYMVEDHLREVVLLHELVHFVQYHDGEYERAECKQALEIDAFELQDQWIDEQGIDPEQKNDPLFVVFVTMCEPNLMMGSTH
;
A
#
# COMPACT_ATOMS: atom_id res chain seq x y z
N MET A 1 -48.47 -60.96 24.32
CA MET A 1 -47.28 -60.55 25.06
C MET A 1 -46.31 -59.94 24.11
N TYR A 2 -46.42 -58.57 23.92
CA TYR A 2 -45.60 -57.80 22.96
C TYR A 2 -44.52 -57.05 23.72
N MET A 3 -43.24 -57.37 23.48
CA MET A 3 -42.09 -56.62 24.00
C MET A 3 -41.84 -55.37 23.14
N LEU A 4 -42.09 -54.19 23.72
CA LEU A 4 -41.65 -52.90 23.15
C LEU A 4 -40.13 -52.78 23.34
N ARG A 5 -39.36 -52.74 22.26
CA ARG A 5 -37.93 -52.35 22.25
C ARG A 5 -37.86 -50.84 22.06
N THR A 6 -37.46 -50.14 23.09
CA THR A 6 -37.15 -48.72 23.05
C THR A 6 -35.80 -48.53 22.37
N PHE A 7 -35.76 -47.87 21.21
CA PHE A 7 -34.55 -47.42 20.56
C PHE A 7 -34.18 -46.06 21.16
N SER A 8 -33.08 -45.99 21.95
CA SER A 8 -32.46 -44.73 22.35
C SER A 8 -31.61 -44.21 21.21
N ILE A 9 -32.05 -43.11 20.61
CA ILE A 9 -31.26 -42.38 19.62
C ILE A 9 -30.31 -41.44 20.38
N LEU A 10 -29.04 -41.77 20.38
CA LEU A 10 -27.95 -40.92 20.91
C LEU A 10 -27.66 -39.83 19.86
N ILE A 11 -28.16 -38.60 20.08
CA ILE A 11 -27.83 -37.45 19.26
C ILE A 11 -26.44 -36.94 19.71
N LEU A 12 -25.42 -37.28 18.93
CA LEU A 12 -24.08 -36.79 19.10
C LEU A 12 -24.02 -35.39 18.46
N SER A 13 -24.22 -34.34 19.30
CA SER A 13 -24.03 -32.95 18.88
C SER A 13 -22.54 -32.66 18.65
N LEU A 14 -22.14 -32.63 17.37
CA LEU A 14 -20.85 -32.13 16.93
C LEU A 14 -20.85 -30.60 17.15
N LEU A 15 -20.32 -30.15 18.28
CA LEU A 15 -19.91 -28.78 18.48
C LEU A 15 -18.69 -28.55 17.59
N SER A 16 -18.94 -28.01 16.39
CA SER A 16 -17.88 -27.40 15.59
C SER A 16 -17.35 -26.18 16.37
N PHE A 17 -16.22 -26.38 17.03
CA PHE A 17 -15.43 -25.25 17.48
C PHE A 17 -14.89 -24.53 16.22
N CYS A 18 -15.58 -23.45 15.82
CA CYS A 18 -14.94 -22.43 15.01
C CYS A 18 -13.80 -21.85 15.86
N ASN A 19 -12.59 -22.37 15.67
CA ASN A 19 -11.43 -21.62 16.06
C ASN A 19 -11.46 -20.33 15.25
N PRO A 20 -11.39 -19.14 15.88
CA PRO A 20 -11.02 -17.96 15.15
C PRO A 20 -9.65 -18.29 14.51
N ALA A 21 -9.62 -18.36 13.19
CA ALA A 21 -8.35 -18.37 12.49
C ALA A 21 -7.59 -17.15 13.03
N HIS A 22 -6.49 -17.38 13.74
CA HIS A 22 -5.47 -16.37 13.85
C HIS A 22 -5.14 -16.04 12.40
N ALA A 23 -5.46 -14.81 11.98
CA ALA A 23 -4.94 -14.29 10.76
C ALA A 23 -3.42 -14.43 10.90
N ASP A 24 -2.87 -15.33 10.11
CA ASP A 24 -1.44 -15.42 9.90
C ASP A 24 -1.11 -14.09 9.23
N HIS A 25 -0.45 -13.18 9.95
CA HIS A 25 0.07 -11.94 9.40
C HIS A 25 1.28 -12.28 8.50
N GLY A 26 1.09 -13.24 7.59
CA GLY A 26 2.01 -13.52 6.51
C GLY A 26 2.04 -12.32 5.57
N SER A 27 3.22 -11.93 5.14
CA SER A 27 3.41 -10.87 4.14
C SER A 27 2.46 -11.09 2.97
N HIS A 28 1.60 -10.11 2.70
CA HIS A 28 0.70 -10.15 1.56
C HIS A 28 1.51 -10.19 0.27
N ASP A 29 1.13 -11.04 -0.67
CA ASP A 29 1.77 -11.04 -1.98
C ASP A 29 1.29 -9.85 -2.83
N ILE A 30 2.12 -9.43 -3.77
CA ILE A 30 1.83 -8.28 -4.66
C ILE A 30 0.49 -8.44 -5.37
N GLN A 31 0.15 -9.66 -5.79
CA GLN A 31 -1.10 -9.92 -6.50
C GLN A 31 -2.32 -9.64 -5.61
N SER A 32 -2.28 -10.08 -4.35
CA SER A 32 -3.38 -9.85 -3.42
C SER A 32 -3.53 -8.38 -3.05
N MET A 33 -2.41 -7.66 -2.91
CA MET A 33 -2.43 -6.21 -2.64
C MET A 33 -2.97 -5.41 -3.82
N VAL A 34 -2.54 -5.72 -5.06
CA VAL A 34 -3.08 -5.08 -6.27
C VAL A 34 -4.57 -5.36 -6.43
N GLN A 35 -5.01 -6.60 -6.18
CA GLN A 35 -6.43 -6.92 -6.22
C GLN A 35 -7.22 -6.14 -5.16
N TRP A 36 -6.68 -6.01 -3.95
CA TRP A 36 -7.30 -5.21 -2.90
C TRP A 36 -7.40 -3.72 -3.31
N ILE A 37 -6.36 -3.14 -3.91
CA ILE A 37 -6.38 -1.76 -4.43
C ILE A 37 -7.50 -1.57 -5.46
N VAL A 38 -7.63 -2.48 -6.41
CA VAL A 38 -8.68 -2.44 -7.44
C VAL A 38 -10.07 -2.56 -6.82
N ASP A 39 -10.25 -3.45 -5.84
CA ASP A 39 -11.54 -3.66 -5.18
C ASP A 39 -11.97 -2.48 -4.28
N ASN A 40 -11.02 -1.66 -3.82
CA ASN A 40 -11.23 -0.54 -2.90
C ASN A 40 -11.04 0.84 -3.53
N SER A 41 -10.78 0.92 -4.84
CA SER A 41 -10.57 2.18 -5.56
C SER A 41 -11.46 2.30 -6.80
N ARG A 42 -11.29 3.40 -7.52
CA ARG A 42 -11.90 3.61 -8.85
C ARG A 42 -11.01 3.11 -10.00
N PHE A 43 -9.82 2.62 -9.69
CA PHE A 43 -8.83 2.26 -10.70
C PHE A 43 -9.10 0.88 -11.29
N GLU A 44 -8.74 0.71 -12.58
CA GLU A 44 -8.80 -0.55 -13.28
C GLU A 44 -7.38 -1.09 -13.51
N TYR A 45 -7.21 -2.41 -13.41
CA TYR A 45 -5.95 -3.07 -13.71
C TYR A 45 -6.16 -4.16 -14.75
N HIS A 46 -5.44 -4.07 -15.86
CA HIS A 46 -5.69 -4.89 -17.06
C HIS A 46 -4.77 -6.11 -17.18
N GLY A 47 -4.02 -6.45 -16.13
CA GLY A 47 -3.21 -7.66 -16.08
C GLY A 47 -1.80 -7.52 -16.67
N ASP A 48 -1.24 -6.32 -16.61
CA ASP A 48 0.16 -6.08 -16.93
C ASP A 48 1.10 -6.83 -15.95
N PRO A 49 2.37 -7.04 -16.31
CA PRO A 49 3.32 -7.67 -15.38
C PRO A 49 3.46 -6.87 -14.10
N TYR A 50 3.36 -7.53 -12.95
CA TYR A 50 3.61 -6.90 -11.64
C TYR A 50 5.00 -6.31 -11.56
N PRO A 51 5.21 -5.24 -10.77
CA PRO A 51 6.51 -4.62 -10.60
C PRO A 51 7.48 -5.55 -9.85
N ASN A 52 8.76 -5.43 -10.16
CA ASN A 52 9.78 -5.96 -9.27
C ASN A 52 9.88 -5.08 -8.02
N VAL A 53 10.21 -5.69 -6.88
CA VAL A 53 10.39 -4.94 -5.62
C VAL A 53 11.79 -5.19 -5.09
N ILE A 54 12.54 -4.13 -4.86
CA ILE A 54 13.89 -4.18 -4.29
C ILE A 54 13.98 -3.29 -3.05
N THR A 55 15.03 -3.49 -2.26
CA THR A 55 15.41 -2.59 -1.17
C THR A 55 16.74 -1.95 -1.51
N GLU A 56 16.83 -0.63 -1.33
CA GLU A 56 18.03 0.15 -1.61
C GLU A 56 18.40 1.02 -0.40
N ASP A 57 19.68 1.40 -0.33
CA ASP A 57 20.17 2.35 0.66
C ASP A 57 19.39 3.68 0.54
N THR A 58 18.96 4.22 1.68
CA THR A 58 18.13 5.44 1.74
C THR A 58 18.78 6.64 1.05
N LEU A 59 20.09 6.81 1.15
CA LEU A 59 20.79 7.93 0.48
C LEU A 59 20.83 7.74 -1.03
N THR A 60 20.88 6.49 -1.49
CA THR A 60 20.77 6.13 -2.91
C THR A 60 19.38 6.50 -3.42
N VAL A 61 18.31 6.08 -2.73
CA VAL A 61 16.91 6.44 -3.05
C VAL A 61 16.75 7.96 -3.13
N CYS A 62 17.26 8.69 -2.16
CA CYS A 62 17.20 10.15 -2.14
C CYS A 62 17.94 10.80 -3.31
N SER A 63 19.09 10.25 -3.71
CA SER A 63 19.87 10.77 -4.84
C SER A 63 19.16 10.56 -6.18
N GLU A 64 18.43 9.48 -6.33
CA GLU A 64 17.66 9.16 -7.53
C GLU A 64 16.45 10.08 -7.70
N ILE A 65 15.74 10.36 -6.60
CA ILE A 65 14.57 11.24 -6.61
C ILE A 65 14.96 12.73 -6.68
N PHE A 66 16.08 13.12 -6.07
CA PHE A 66 16.57 14.48 -6.05
C PHE A 66 18.00 14.58 -6.60
N PRO A 67 18.22 14.33 -7.90
CA PRO A 67 19.57 14.28 -8.49
C PRO A 67 20.34 15.61 -8.37
N ASP A 68 19.63 16.71 -8.24
CA ASP A 68 20.23 18.06 -8.12
C ASP A 68 20.49 18.48 -6.66
N ARG A 69 20.22 17.61 -5.69
CA ARG A 69 20.45 17.88 -4.26
C ARG A 69 21.56 16.98 -3.73
N GLU A 70 22.42 17.55 -2.88
CA GLU A 70 23.32 16.72 -2.07
C GLU A 70 22.49 15.80 -1.17
N PRO A 71 22.77 14.49 -1.16
CA PRO A 71 22.10 13.56 -0.24
C PRO A 71 22.36 13.99 1.20
N HIS A 72 21.30 14.20 1.97
CA HIS A 72 21.44 14.54 3.36
C HIS A 72 20.69 13.57 4.26
N ALA A 73 21.16 13.49 5.52
CA ALA A 73 20.58 12.64 6.54
C ALA A 73 19.09 12.94 6.87
N ASP A 74 18.57 14.07 6.40
CA ASP A 74 17.17 14.48 6.63
C ASP A 74 16.23 14.04 5.49
N CYS A 75 16.69 13.20 4.56
CA CYS A 75 15.82 12.63 3.52
C CYS A 75 14.96 11.53 4.12
N ASN A 76 13.65 11.68 4.01
CA ASN A 76 12.63 10.78 4.59
C ASN A 76 11.79 10.09 3.51
N ILE A 77 12.40 9.75 2.35
CA ILE A 77 11.70 8.97 1.34
C ILE A 77 11.70 7.52 1.75
N ALA A 78 10.49 6.94 1.84
CA ALA A 78 10.30 5.55 2.22
C ALA A 78 10.37 4.59 1.03
N GLY A 79 9.99 5.05 -0.16
CA GLY A 79 10.01 4.29 -1.40
C GLY A 79 9.60 5.13 -2.60
N TYR A 80 9.58 4.50 -3.78
CA TYR A 80 9.02 5.07 -5.00
C TYR A 80 8.72 3.98 -6.03
N TYR A 81 7.78 4.25 -6.93
CA TYR A 81 7.51 3.46 -8.11
C TYR A 81 8.14 4.09 -9.36
N ASP A 82 9.05 3.36 -10.00
CA ASP A 82 9.62 3.69 -11.31
C ASP A 82 8.80 3.00 -12.41
N HIS A 83 7.97 3.77 -13.11
CA HIS A 83 7.12 3.25 -14.18
C HIS A 83 7.88 2.89 -15.45
N GLU A 84 9.08 3.46 -15.70
CA GLU A 84 9.91 3.15 -16.87
C GLU A 84 10.55 1.77 -16.72
N GLN A 85 10.95 1.41 -15.50
CA GLN A 85 11.57 0.12 -15.19
C GLN A 85 10.58 -0.92 -14.67
N ASN A 86 9.34 -0.53 -14.38
CA ASN A 86 8.35 -1.32 -13.67
C ASN A 86 8.92 -1.88 -12.35
N LEU A 87 9.44 -0.98 -11.54
CA LEU A 87 10.21 -1.27 -10.33
C LEU A 87 9.69 -0.47 -9.14
N ILE A 88 9.47 -1.14 -8.01
CA ILE A 88 9.28 -0.49 -6.72
C ILE A 88 10.57 -0.59 -5.93
N VAL A 89 11.04 0.55 -5.45
CA VAL A 89 12.20 0.65 -4.57
C VAL A 89 11.73 1.05 -3.18
N ILE A 90 12.13 0.29 -2.17
CA ILE A 90 11.85 0.60 -0.75
C ILE A 90 13.17 0.93 -0.06
N ALA A 91 13.21 2.06 0.63
CA ALA A 91 14.41 2.49 1.35
C ALA A 91 14.72 1.57 2.54
N ASP A 92 15.99 1.27 2.78
CA ASP A 92 16.44 0.34 3.81
C ASP A 92 16.12 0.82 5.24
N GLN A 93 16.10 2.13 5.49
CA GLN A 93 15.66 2.68 6.79
C GLN A 93 14.26 2.20 7.20
N VAL A 94 13.37 1.93 6.23
CA VAL A 94 12.04 1.38 6.48
C VAL A 94 12.15 -0.04 7.05
N THR A 95 13.22 -0.77 6.71
CA THR A 95 13.45 -2.14 7.14
C THR A 95 14.30 -2.26 8.40
N GLU A 96 15.22 -1.30 8.66
CA GLU A 96 16.17 -1.37 9.78
C GLU A 96 15.63 -0.79 11.09
N TYR A 97 14.91 0.32 11.04
CA TYR A 97 14.46 1.03 12.25
C TYR A 97 13.07 0.61 12.71
N MET A 98 12.34 -0.10 11.89
CA MET A 98 10.97 -0.47 12.17
C MET A 98 10.88 -2.00 12.29
N VAL A 99 11.02 -2.45 13.51
CA VAL A 99 10.99 -3.86 13.98
C VAL A 99 9.68 -4.59 13.60
N GLU A 100 8.74 -3.87 13.00
CA GLU A 100 7.45 -4.41 12.59
C GLU A 100 7.42 -4.55 11.05
N ASP A 101 7.27 -5.78 10.58
CA ASP A 101 7.11 -6.14 9.16
C ASP A 101 6.02 -5.32 8.44
N HIS A 102 5.09 -4.75 9.21
CA HIS A 102 3.94 -4.00 8.71
C HIS A 102 4.29 -2.70 8.00
N LEU A 103 5.35 -1.98 8.42
CA LEU A 103 5.64 -0.70 7.76
C LEU A 103 6.17 -0.87 6.34
N ARG A 104 7.01 -1.88 6.12
CA ARG A 104 7.44 -2.23 4.76
C ARG A 104 6.23 -2.55 3.87
N GLU A 105 5.24 -3.22 4.43
CA GLU A 105 4.00 -3.58 3.75
C GLU A 105 3.13 -2.35 3.44
N VAL A 106 3.05 -1.40 4.37
CA VAL A 106 2.35 -0.12 4.21
C VAL A 106 2.99 0.72 3.10
N VAL A 107 4.33 0.84 3.06
CA VAL A 107 5.05 1.52 1.99
C VAL A 107 4.85 0.80 0.66
N LEU A 108 4.96 -0.55 0.65
CA LEU A 108 4.72 -1.34 -0.56
C LEU A 108 3.32 -1.11 -1.12
N LEU A 109 2.29 -1.07 -0.25
CA LEU A 109 0.92 -0.78 -0.69
C LEU A 109 0.83 0.60 -1.35
N HIS A 110 1.42 1.63 -0.73
CA HIS A 110 1.45 2.98 -1.29
C HIS A 110 2.04 3.00 -2.71
N GLU A 111 3.20 2.37 -2.90
CA GLU A 111 3.85 2.31 -4.21
C GLU A 111 3.07 1.44 -5.22
N LEU A 112 2.36 0.41 -4.76
CA LEU A 112 1.46 -0.37 -5.60
C LEU A 112 0.23 0.43 -6.03
N VAL A 113 -0.24 1.40 -5.24
CA VAL A 113 -1.28 2.33 -5.71
C VAL A 113 -0.77 3.13 -6.90
N HIS A 114 0.45 3.67 -6.84
CA HIS A 114 1.06 4.38 -7.96
C HIS A 114 1.23 3.48 -9.19
N PHE A 115 1.62 2.23 -9.01
CA PHE A 115 1.66 1.24 -10.09
C PHE A 115 0.27 1.08 -10.74
N VAL A 116 -0.79 0.89 -9.96
CA VAL A 116 -2.15 0.75 -10.50
C VAL A 116 -2.62 2.05 -11.17
N GLN A 117 -2.38 3.21 -10.58
CA GLN A 117 -2.68 4.52 -11.17
C GLN A 117 -2.02 4.72 -12.53
N TYR A 118 -0.75 4.30 -12.67
CA TYR A 118 -0.03 4.38 -13.94
C TYR A 118 -0.70 3.51 -15.01
N HIS A 119 -1.00 2.25 -14.71
CA HIS A 119 -1.64 1.31 -15.64
C HIS A 119 -3.11 1.64 -15.95
N ASP A 120 -3.79 2.33 -15.04
CA ASP A 120 -5.13 2.90 -15.28
C ASP A 120 -5.08 4.18 -16.15
N GLY A 121 -3.90 4.76 -16.39
CA GLY A 121 -3.71 6.02 -17.12
C GLY A 121 -4.05 7.26 -16.29
N GLU A 122 -4.05 7.16 -14.95
CA GLU A 122 -4.31 8.32 -14.07
C GLU A 122 -3.18 9.35 -14.16
N TYR A 123 -1.96 8.92 -14.47
CA TYR A 123 -0.81 9.84 -14.66
C TYR A 123 -1.03 10.90 -15.74
N GLU A 124 -1.79 10.58 -16.79
CA GLU A 124 -2.14 11.54 -17.85
C GLU A 124 -3.38 12.36 -17.51
N ARG A 125 -4.22 11.89 -16.58
CA ARG A 125 -5.48 12.57 -16.20
C ARG A 125 -5.33 13.50 -15.01
N ALA A 126 -4.35 13.24 -14.14
CA ALA A 126 -4.12 14.01 -12.93
C ALA A 126 -3.73 15.47 -13.24
N GLU A 127 -4.21 16.42 -12.44
CA GLU A 127 -3.88 17.84 -12.57
C GLU A 127 -2.37 18.09 -12.39
N CYS A 128 -1.73 17.35 -11.49
CA CYS A 128 -0.30 17.34 -11.24
C CYS A 128 0.09 16.00 -10.59
N LYS A 129 1.40 15.71 -10.53
CA LYS A 129 1.89 14.48 -9.89
C LYS A 129 1.50 14.38 -8.42
N GLN A 130 1.50 15.49 -7.69
CA GLN A 130 1.12 15.54 -6.29
C GLN A 130 -0.34 15.14 -6.05
N ALA A 131 -1.23 15.33 -7.03
CA ALA A 131 -2.62 14.92 -6.92
C ALA A 131 -2.78 13.38 -6.88
N LEU A 132 -1.82 12.63 -7.40
CA LEU A 132 -1.81 11.16 -7.35
C LEU A 132 -1.65 10.64 -5.92
N GLU A 133 -0.97 11.40 -5.06
CA GLU A 133 -0.74 11.05 -3.67
C GLU A 133 -2.02 10.99 -2.83
N ILE A 134 -3.08 11.69 -3.24
CA ILE A 134 -4.36 11.73 -2.49
C ILE A 134 -4.91 10.31 -2.34
N ASP A 135 -5.12 9.63 -3.46
CA ASP A 135 -5.65 8.27 -3.44
C ASP A 135 -4.66 7.28 -2.80
N ALA A 136 -3.34 7.50 -2.98
CA ALA A 136 -2.32 6.63 -2.41
C ALA A 136 -2.35 6.67 -0.87
N PHE A 137 -2.44 7.87 -0.26
CA PHE A 137 -2.56 8.00 1.19
C PHE A 137 -3.93 7.54 1.71
N GLU A 138 -5.02 7.79 1.00
CA GLU A 138 -6.34 7.33 1.42
C GLU A 138 -6.43 5.81 1.44
N LEU A 139 -5.93 5.12 0.41
CA LEU A 139 -5.91 3.66 0.35
C LEU A 139 -4.92 3.07 1.37
N GLN A 140 -3.77 3.70 1.57
CA GLN A 140 -2.82 3.32 2.61
C GLN A 140 -3.46 3.38 4.01
N ASP A 141 -4.16 4.45 4.35
CA ASP A 141 -4.84 4.61 5.63
C ASP A 141 -5.97 3.59 5.82
N GLN A 142 -6.72 3.29 4.76
CA GLN A 142 -7.73 2.24 4.77
C GLN A 142 -7.12 0.86 5.01
N TRP A 143 -6.00 0.55 4.34
CA TRP A 143 -5.26 -0.70 4.54
C TRP A 143 -4.80 -0.86 5.99
N ILE A 144 -4.21 0.19 6.57
CA ILE A 144 -3.78 0.21 7.98
C ILE A 144 -4.95 -0.16 8.91
N ASP A 145 -6.14 0.43 8.69
CA ASP A 145 -7.33 0.13 9.48
C ASP A 145 -7.79 -1.32 9.33
N GLU A 146 -7.85 -1.82 8.10
CA GLU A 146 -8.37 -3.16 7.81
C GLU A 146 -7.44 -4.27 8.29
N GLN A 147 -6.11 -4.03 8.23
CA GLN A 147 -5.12 -4.98 8.74
C GLN A 147 -4.91 -4.87 10.25
N GLY A 148 -5.52 -3.91 10.92
CA GLY A 148 -5.35 -3.69 12.37
C GLY A 148 -3.94 -3.24 12.73
N ILE A 149 -3.25 -2.58 11.80
CA ILE A 149 -1.94 -1.95 12.02
C ILE A 149 -2.12 -0.75 12.95
N ASP A 150 -1.08 -0.41 13.72
CA ASP A 150 -1.14 0.71 14.66
C ASP A 150 -1.53 2.01 13.92
N PRO A 151 -2.61 2.71 14.35
CA PRO A 151 -3.01 3.99 13.76
C PRO A 151 -1.93 5.08 13.78
N GLU A 152 -0.91 4.95 14.62
CA GLU A 152 0.25 5.86 14.62
C GLU A 152 1.09 5.75 13.33
N GLN A 153 0.88 4.69 12.54
CA GLN A 153 1.49 4.52 11.23
C GLN A 153 0.80 5.33 10.12
N LYS A 154 -0.36 5.92 10.40
CA LYS A 154 -1.04 6.82 9.45
C LYS A 154 -0.32 8.15 9.34
N ASN A 155 -0.43 8.74 8.17
CA ASN A 155 0.17 10.03 7.92
C ASN A 155 -0.60 11.15 8.64
N ASP A 156 0.14 12.18 9.09
CA ASP A 156 -0.50 13.39 9.62
C ASP A 156 -1.36 14.04 8.54
N PRO A 157 -2.65 14.32 8.79
CA PRO A 157 -3.54 14.89 7.77
C PRO A 157 -3.05 16.24 7.21
N LEU A 158 -2.34 17.05 8.01
CA LEU A 158 -1.75 18.31 7.51
C LEU A 158 -0.58 18.05 6.57
N PHE A 159 0.22 17.02 6.86
CA PHE A 159 1.29 16.58 5.97
C PHE A 159 0.69 16.12 4.63
N VAL A 160 -0.34 15.27 4.64
CA VAL A 160 -1.03 14.82 3.42
C VAL A 160 -1.52 16.01 2.60
N VAL A 161 -2.25 16.95 3.21
CA VAL A 161 -2.70 18.16 2.51
C VAL A 161 -1.53 18.91 1.87
N PHE A 162 -0.40 19.03 2.56
CA PHE A 162 0.75 19.77 2.06
C PHE A 162 1.41 19.09 0.85
N VAL A 163 1.60 17.77 0.90
CA VAL A 163 2.30 17.02 -0.16
C VAL A 163 1.43 16.76 -1.38
N THR A 164 0.10 16.82 -1.22
CA THR A 164 -0.88 16.61 -2.32
C THR A 164 -1.25 17.89 -3.06
N MET A 165 -0.84 19.06 -2.57
CA MET A 165 -1.14 20.32 -3.22
C MET A 165 -0.35 20.48 -4.51
N CYS A 166 -1.05 20.64 -5.63
CA CYS A 166 -0.41 21.06 -6.87
C CYS A 166 0.23 22.45 -6.69
N GLU A 167 1.50 22.57 -7.05
CA GLU A 167 2.11 23.91 -7.10
C GLU A 167 1.29 24.80 -8.02
N PRO A 168 0.87 26.00 -7.56
CA PRO A 168 0.21 26.92 -8.45
C PRO A 168 1.15 27.18 -9.62
N ASN A 169 0.71 26.88 -10.85
CA ASN A 169 1.40 27.31 -12.05
C ASN A 169 1.63 28.81 -11.94
N LEU A 170 2.78 29.20 -11.43
CA LEU A 170 3.32 30.52 -11.65
C LEU A 170 3.49 30.61 -13.16
N MET A 171 2.44 31.05 -13.84
CA MET A 171 2.54 31.56 -15.18
C MET A 171 3.55 32.72 -15.11
N MET A 172 4.83 32.36 -15.13
CA MET A 172 5.85 33.31 -15.56
C MET A 172 5.51 33.62 -17.01
N GLY A 173 4.78 34.68 -17.15
CA GLY A 173 4.61 35.30 -18.46
C GLY A 173 5.99 35.45 -19.06
N SER A 174 6.30 34.60 -20.01
CA SER A 174 7.37 34.83 -20.95
C SER A 174 6.93 36.02 -21.79
N THR A 175 7.18 37.21 -21.27
CA THR A 175 7.30 38.39 -22.13
C THR A 175 8.71 38.30 -22.72
N HIS A 176 8.80 37.76 -23.93
CA HIS A 176 9.55 38.30 -25.08
C HIS A 176 9.58 37.29 -26.22
#